data_9dbd34547c4a615f472e506011a3297c
#
_entry.id   9dbd34547c4a615f472e506011a3297c
#
_cell.length_a   1.000
_cell.length_b   1.000
_cell.length_c   1.000
_cell.angle_alpha   90.00
_cell.angle_beta   90.00
_cell.angle_gamma   90.00
#
_symmetry.space_group_name_H-M   'P 1'
#
loop_
_entity.id
_entity.type
_entity.pdbx_description
1 polymer ?
#
loop_
_entity_poly.entity_id
_entity_poly.type
_entity_poly.pdbx_seq_one_letter_code
_entity_poly.pdbx_strand_id
1 'polypeptide(L)'
;MFKKIFFTSLFILSMDSSAWWDTGHQMVCDEAYKLLNPSAVKALDPLIEEHGSFGRACLWADWIKGERKDTRSWHYINLSDSEKDTYAAKCPENGCIIASFYEQLNILKDKNTSFSKKEEALWFVGHFAGDIHQPMHAGYPEDLGGNRHFLKFENGKNTNMHKLWDGQIIDHMEFVHGKDYLLDNVTSKIKIFLGIDHSHEIESWAQESRDIAMQKS
;
A
#
# COMPACT_ATOMS: atom_id res chain seq x y z
N MET A 1 31.41 -12.81 -45.67
CA MET A 1 29.99 -12.43 -45.48
C MET A 1 29.66 -12.60 -44.00
N PHE A 2 29.86 -11.55 -43.19
CA PHE A 2 29.62 -11.62 -41.73
C PHE A 2 28.18 -11.19 -41.46
N LYS A 3 27.33 -12.11 -40.94
CA LYS A 3 26.01 -11.82 -40.45
C LYS A 3 26.15 -11.08 -39.10
N LYS A 4 25.78 -9.80 -39.04
CA LYS A 4 25.60 -9.04 -37.81
C LYS A 4 24.34 -9.57 -37.12
N ILE A 5 24.49 -10.23 -35.98
CA ILE A 5 23.40 -10.59 -35.07
C ILE A 5 23.11 -9.34 -34.28
N PHE A 6 21.95 -8.71 -34.51
CA PHE A 6 21.41 -7.66 -33.67
C PHE A 6 20.80 -8.31 -32.41
N PHE A 7 21.46 -8.15 -31.29
CA PHE A 7 20.86 -8.40 -29.99
C PHE A 7 19.91 -7.23 -29.68
N THR A 8 18.62 -7.44 -29.86
CA THR A 8 17.59 -6.53 -29.35
C THR A 8 17.49 -6.80 -27.87
N SER A 9 18.14 -5.97 -27.05
CA SER A 9 17.92 -5.92 -25.62
C SER A 9 16.48 -5.51 -25.37
N LEU A 10 15.65 -6.47 -25.00
CA LEU A 10 14.31 -6.22 -24.49
C LEU A 10 14.48 -5.55 -23.11
N PHE A 11 14.45 -4.23 -23.07
CA PHE A 11 14.30 -3.48 -21.83
C PHE A 11 12.93 -3.82 -21.27
N ILE A 12 12.88 -4.77 -20.34
CA ILE A 12 11.73 -4.93 -19.46
C ILE A 12 11.79 -3.72 -18.54
N LEU A 13 11.04 -2.68 -18.89
CA LEU A 13 10.68 -1.63 -17.95
C LEU A 13 9.90 -2.30 -16.82
N SER A 14 10.57 -2.55 -15.70
CA SER A 14 9.90 -2.82 -14.45
C SER A 14 9.01 -1.60 -14.18
N MET A 15 7.72 -1.73 -14.43
CA MET A 15 6.76 -0.73 -13.96
C MET A 15 6.73 -0.91 -12.45
N ASP A 16 7.40 0.00 -11.73
CA ASP A 16 7.24 0.11 -10.29
C ASP A 16 5.77 0.46 -10.06
N SER A 17 5.04 -0.50 -9.54
CA SER A 17 3.68 -0.31 -9.09
C SER A 17 3.79 0.25 -7.68
N SER A 18 3.49 1.53 -7.52
CA SER A 18 3.21 2.12 -6.22
C SER A 18 1.75 1.83 -5.92
N ALA A 19 1.45 1.25 -4.75
CA ALA A 19 0.11 1.22 -4.20
C ALA A 19 -0.38 2.66 -4.03
N TRP A 20 -1.54 2.91 -3.53
CA TRP A 20 -2.06 4.29 -3.46
C TRP A 20 -1.00 5.35 -3.79
N TRP A 21 -1.09 6.06 -4.90
CA TRP A 21 -0.11 7.10 -5.25
C TRP A 21 0.13 8.04 -4.05
N ASP A 22 1.14 8.87 -4.11
CA ASP A 22 1.59 9.73 -3.00
C ASP A 22 0.40 10.40 -2.27
N THR A 23 -0.62 10.87 -2.99
CA THR A 23 -1.81 11.49 -2.40
C THR A 23 -2.56 10.53 -1.47
N GLY A 24 -2.79 9.29 -1.88
CA GLY A 24 -3.54 8.32 -1.08
C GLY A 24 -2.80 7.93 0.20
N HIS A 25 -1.51 7.60 0.12
CA HIS A 25 -0.71 7.30 1.30
C HIS A 25 -0.61 8.47 2.27
N GLN A 26 -0.38 9.69 1.76
CA GLN A 26 -0.38 10.88 2.60
C GLN A 26 -1.71 11.06 3.34
N MET A 27 -2.82 10.92 2.65
CA MET A 27 -4.16 11.04 3.26
C MET A 27 -4.37 10.02 4.37
N VAL A 28 -4.06 8.75 4.14
CA VAL A 28 -4.23 7.67 5.13
C VAL A 28 -3.42 7.98 6.40
N CYS A 29 -2.14 8.30 6.25
CA CYS A 29 -1.26 8.52 7.39
C CYS A 29 -1.54 9.86 8.11
N ASP A 30 -1.81 10.94 7.39
CA ASP A 30 -2.13 12.23 8.00
C ASP A 30 -3.48 12.20 8.73
N GLU A 31 -4.49 11.48 8.22
CA GLU A 31 -5.75 11.29 8.95
C GLU A 31 -5.57 10.38 10.18
N ALA A 32 -4.78 9.29 10.05
CA ALA A 32 -4.43 8.45 11.18
C ALA A 32 -3.73 9.25 12.30
N TYR A 33 -2.81 10.14 11.94
CA TYR A 33 -2.10 11.00 12.90
C TYR A 33 -3.06 11.90 13.69
N LYS A 34 -4.07 12.48 13.05
CA LYS A 34 -5.08 13.35 13.70
C LYS A 34 -5.92 12.61 14.76
N LEU A 35 -6.00 11.29 14.66
CA LEU A 35 -6.79 10.43 15.57
C LEU A 35 -5.97 9.93 16.76
N LEU A 36 -4.65 10.17 16.78
CA LEU A 36 -3.77 9.72 17.85
C LEU A 36 -4.06 10.49 19.16
N ASN A 37 -3.97 9.77 20.26
CA ASN A 37 -3.97 10.42 21.57
C ASN A 37 -2.63 11.14 21.84
N PRO A 38 -2.58 12.11 22.78
CA PRO A 38 -1.37 12.91 23.01
C PRO A 38 -0.12 12.10 23.37
N SER A 39 -0.27 10.94 24.01
CA SER A 39 0.88 10.08 24.35
C SER A 39 1.44 9.38 23.12
N ALA A 40 0.58 8.97 22.20
CA ALA A 40 0.99 8.39 20.92
C ALA A 40 1.66 9.44 20.02
N VAL A 41 1.10 10.65 19.93
CA VAL A 41 1.71 11.77 19.20
C VAL A 41 3.12 12.03 19.73
N LYS A 42 3.29 12.18 21.05
CA LYS A 42 4.61 12.40 21.66
C LYS A 42 5.63 11.29 21.35
N ALA A 43 5.16 10.06 21.21
CA ALA A 43 6.04 8.93 20.87
C ALA A 43 6.37 8.86 19.37
N LEU A 44 5.45 9.31 18.52
CA LEU A 44 5.57 9.22 17.07
C LEU A 44 6.33 10.43 16.48
N ASP A 45 6.12 11.64 16.99
CA ASP A 45 6.72 12.86 16.47
C ASP A 45 8.24 12.76 16.22
N PRO A 46 9.05 12.24 17.15
CA PRO A 46 10.48 12.11 16.87
C PRO A 46 10.81 11.18 15.71
N LEU A 47 9.95 10.17 15.45
CA LEU A 47 10.18 9.16 14.41
C LEU A 47 9.78 9.65 13.01
N ILE A 48 9.12 10.80 12.89
CA ILE A 48 8.71 11.39 11.60
C ILE A 48 9.35 12.75 11.34
N GLU A 49 10.20 13.25 12.26
CA GLU A 49 10.76 14.60 12.20
C GLU A 49 11.50 14.86 10.88
N GLU A 50 12.26 13.89 10.38
CA GLU A 50 13.00 13.98 9.12
C GLU A 50 12.10 14.25 7.92
N HIS A 51 10.88 13.71 7.93
CA HIS A 51 9.91 13.85 6.83
C HIS A 51 8.95 15.03 7.02
N GLY A 52 8.88 15.62 8.21
CA GLY A 52 8.04 16.76 8.54
C GLY A 52 6.56 16.46 8.73
N SER A 53 6.03 15.30 8.29
CA SER A 53 4.69 14.79 8.60
C SER A 53 4.64 13.28 8.50
N PHE A 54 3.64 12.65 9.15
CA PHE A 54 3.46 11.20 9.05
C PHE A 54 3.05 10.79 7.63
N GLY A 55 2.20 11.59 6.96
CA GLY A 55 1.84 11.33 5.56
C GLY A 55 3.06 11.28 4.65
N ARG A 56 4.03 12.19 4.81
CA ARG A 56 5.26 12.17 4.02
C ARG A 56 6.17 11.01 4.39
N ALA A 57 6.25 10.66 5.67
CA ALA A 57 7.02 9.51 6.13
C ALA A 57 6.52 8.19 5.50
N CYS A 58 5.20 8.05 5.35
CA CYS A 58 4.59 6.89 4.72
C CYS A 58 4.97 6.71 3.23
N LEU A 59 5.42 7.74 2.54
CA LEU A 59 5.86 7.61 1.13
C LEU A 59 7.23 6.95 1.01
N TRP A 60 8.02 6.96 2.08
CA TRP A 60 9.39 6.47 2.06
C TRP A 60 9.48 5.00 1.64
N ALA A 61 8.52 4.16 2.04
CA ALA A 61 8.49 2.75 1.69
C ALA A 61 8.46 2.50 0.16
N ASP A 62 7.76 3.35 -0.58
CA ASP A 62 7.74 3.32 -2.04
C ASP A 62 9.04 3.83 -2.66
N TRP A 63 9.61 4.89 -2.11
CA TRP A 63 10.86 5.44 -2.63
C TRP A 63 12.03 4.47 -2.44
N ILE A 64 12.11 3.78 -1.30
CA ILE A 64 13.21 2.87 -1.01
C ILE A 64 13.17 1.57 -1.82
N LYS A 65 12.02 1.18 -2.41
CA LYS A 65 11.89 -0.02 -3.27
C LYS A 65 12.89 -0.05 -4.43
N GLY A 66 13.33 1.12 -4.89
CA GLY A 66 14.33 1.25 -5.94
C GLY A 66 15.69 0.71 -5.50
N GLU A 67 16.07 0.99 -4.28
CA GLU A 67 17.35 0.63 -3.66
C GLU A 67 17.25 -0.73 -2.95
N ARG A 68 16.24 -0.90 -2.10
CA ARG A 68 15.96 -2.13 -1.34
C ARG A 68 14.96 -3.00 -2.08
N LYS A 69 15.44 -3.73 -3.10
CA LYS A 69 14.60 -4.58 -3.97
C LYS A 69 13.94 -5.73 -3.23
N ASP A 70 14.49 -6.15 -2.11
CA ASP A 70 13.94 -7.14 -1.19
C ASP A 70 12.59 -6.71 -0.59
N THR A 71 12.34 -5.42 -0.43
CA THR A 71 11.09 -4.90 0.14
C THR A 71 9.93 -4.85 -0.86
N ARG A 72 10.16 -5.09 -2.15
CA ARG A 72 9.13 -4.96 -3.21
C ARG A 72 7.93 -5.87 -2.99
N SER A 73 8.16 -7.09 -2.56
CA SER A 73 7.08 -8.07 -2.26
C SER A 73 6.33 -7.78 -0.96
N TRP A 74 6.87 -6.90 -0.11
CA TRP A 74 6.26 -6.57 1.17
C TRP A 74 5.00 -5.71 1.05
N HIS A 75 4.72 -5.17 -0.13
CA HIS A 75 3.62 -4.23 -0.38
C HIS A 75 2.30 -4.90 -0.74
N TYR A 76 2.28 -6.21 -1.01
CA TYR A 76 1.09 -6.93 -1.47
C TYR A 76 1.08 -8.40 -1.06
N ILE A 77 -0.09 -9.04 -1.24
CA ILE A 77 -0.25 -10.48 -1.21
C ILE A 77 -1.17 -10.89 -2.37
N ASN A 78 -0.63 -11.59 -3.37
CA ASN A 78 -1.44 -12.11 -4.46
C ASN A 78 -1.83 -13.56 -4.16
N LEU A 79 -3.13 -13.86 -4.24
CA LEU A 79 -3.70 -15.15 -3.92
C LEU A 79 -4.46 -15.71 -5.13
N SER A 80 -4.26 -16.99 -5.42
CA SER A 80 -4.99 -17.70 -6.47
C SER A 80 -6.46 -17.92 -6.09
N ASP A 81 -7.29 -18.35 -7.06
CA ASP A 81 -8.70 -18.68 -6.81
C ASP A 81 -8.89 -19.80 -5.78
N SER A 82 -7.89 -20.67 -5.60
CA SER A 82 -7.91 -21.72 -4.60
C SER A 82 -7.55 -21.24 -3.19
N GLU A 83 -6.93 -20.06 -3.07
CA GLU A 83 -6.47 -19.44 -1.83
C GLU A 83 -7.34 -18.21 -1.52
N LYS A 84 -8.61 -18.45 -1.18
CA LYS A 84 -9.58 -17.36 -0.97
C LYS A 84 -9.47 -16.71 0.41
N ASP A 85 -8.86 -17.41 1.35
CA ASP A 85 -8.79 -17.04 2.75
C ASP A 85 -7.42 -16.46 3.08
N THR A 86 -7.37 -15.17 3.36
CA THR A 86 -6.14 -14.46 3.72
C THR A 86 -5.59 -14.89 5.09
N TYR A 87 -6.41 -15.41 5.99
CA TYR A 87 -5.97 -15.94 7.28
C TYR A 87 -5.18 -17.23 7.15
N ALA A 88 -5.48 -18.03 6.13
CA ALA A 88 -4.74 -19.25 5.82
C ALA A 88 -3.60 -19.04 4.82
N ALA A 89 -3.46 -17.83 4.28
CA ALA A 89 -2.50 -17.50 3.24
C ALA A 89 -1.05 -17.65 3.74
N LYS A 90 -0.21 -18.24 2.91
CA LYS A 90 1.22 -18.34 3.17
C LYS A 90 1.97 -17.31 2.36
N CYS A 91 2.75 -16.48 3.03
CA CYS A 91 3.68 -15.61 2.35
C CYS A 91 4.70 -16.41 1.55
N PRO A 92 5.05 -15.99 0.31
CA PRO A 92 6.22 -16.49 -0.40
C PRO A 92 7.51 -16.28 0.40
N GLU A 93 8.59 -16.99 0.04
CA GLU A 93 9.89 -16.87 0.72
C GLU A 93 10.47 -15.45 0.72
N ASN A 94 10.16 -14.66 -0.30
CA ASN A 94 10.56 -13.27 -0.42
C ASN A 94 9.67 -12.29 0.37
N GLY A 95 8.75 -12.80 1.18
CA GLY A 95 7.84 -12.02 2.02
C GLY A 95 6.54 -11.62 1.34
N CYS A 96 5.63 -11.07 2.12
CA CYS A 96 4.38 -10.45 1.69
C CYS A 96 3.96 -9.40 2.72
N ILE A 97 2.95 -8.60 2.39
CA ILE A 97 2.49 -7.48 3.21
C ILE A 97 2.09 -7.91 4.64
N ILE A 98 1.45 -9.07 4.81
CA ILE A 98 1.01 -9.56 6.12
C ILE A 98 2.21 -9.83 7.03
N ALA A 99 3.17 -10.62 6.57
CA ALA A 99 4.36 -10.94 7.36
C ALA A 99 5.20 -9.71 7.65
N SER A 100 5.40 -8.85 6.64
CA SER A 100 6.21 -7.64 6.78
C SER A 100 5.59 -6.64 7.74
N PHE A 101 4.25 -6.47 7.72
CA PHE A 101 3.56 -5.62 8.67
C PHE A 101 3.78 -6.06 10.12
N TYR A 102 3.62 -7.34 10.42
CA TYR A 102 3.89 -7.86 11.78
C TYR A 102 5.34 -7.76 12.19
N GLU A 103 6.28 -7.98 11.25
CA GLU A 103 7.69 -7.79 11.52
C GLU A 103 7.99 -6.34 11.93
N GLN A 104 7.49 -5.36 11.18
CA GLN A 104 7.70 -3.95 11.48
C GLN A 104 7.00 -3.54 12.80
N LEU A 105 5.82 -4.06 13.10
CA LEU A 105 5.17 -3.86 14.40
C LEU A 105 6.01 -4.42 15.57
N ASN A 106 6.63 -5.57 15.40
CA ASN A 106 7.49 -6.16 16.42
C ASN A 106 8.75 -5.30 16.65
N ILE A 107 9.35 -4.75 15.60
CA ILE A 107 10.46 -3.80 15.67
C ILE A 107 10.05 -2.56 16.48
N LEU A 108 8.87 -2.00 16.24
CA LEU A 108 8.35 -0.84 16.98
C LEU A 108 8.13 -1.16 18.47
N LYS A 109 7.65 -2.36 18.80
CA LYS A 109 7.36 -2.79 20.18
C LYS A 109 8.62 -3.15 20.96
N ASP A 110 9.69 -3.57 20.31
CA ASP A 110 10.93 -3.95 20.99
C ASP A 110 11.65 -2.74 21.53
N LYS A 111 11.83 -2.70 22.88
CA LYS A 111 12.51 -1.62 23.58
C LYS A 111 14.01 -1.55 23.28
N ASN A 112 14.61 -2.63 22.80
CA ASN A 112 16.04 -2.72 22.52
C ASN A 112 16.38 -2.34 21.07
N THR A 113 15.39 -2.13 20.22
CA THR A 113 15.60 -1.71 18.84
C THR A 113 16.12 -0.27 18.78
N SER A 114 17.09 -0.02 17.91
CA SER A 114 17.64 1.32 17.67
C SER A 114 16.59 2.29 17.16
N PHE A 115 16.81 3.57 17.41
CA PHE A 115 15.90 4.64 17.00
C PHE A 115 15.68 4.60 15.47
N SER A 116 16.75 4.57 14.68
CA SER A 116 16.64 4.52 13.20
C SER A 116 15.82 3.34 12.68
N LYS A 117 15.96 2.14 13.28
CA LYS A 117 15.13 1.00 12.91
C LYS A 117 13.64 1.21 13.26
N LYS A 118 13.35 1.95 14.32
CA LYS A 118 11.98 2.31 14.68
C LYS A 118 11.38 3.33 13.73
N GLU A 119 12.18 4.29 13.26
CA GLU A 119 11.75 5.23 12.21
C GLU A 119 11.31 4.48 10.97
N GLU A 120 12.20 3.67 10.38
CA GLU A 120 11.87 2.87 9.20
C GLU A 120 10.64 1.96 9.42
N ALA A 121 10.57 1.30 10.59
CA ALA A 121 9.47 0.41 10.92
C ALA A 121 8.14 1.15 11.01
N LEU A 122 8.10 2.36 11.57
CA LEU A 122 6.90 3.20 11.60
C LEU A 122 6.46 3.60 10.21
N TRP A 123 7.41 4.02 9.35
CA TRP A 123 7.11 4.43 7.99
C TRP A 123 6.56 3.27 7.15
N PHE A 124 7.13 2.07 7.30
CA PHE A 124 6.58 0.85 6.69
C PHE A 124 5.19 0.51 7.22
N VAL A 125 4.96 0.54 8.54
CA VAL A 125 3.65 0.22 9.13
C VAL A 125 2.56 1.14 8.60
N GLY A 126 2.81 2.46 8.57
CA GLY A 126 1.86 3.43 8.04
C GLY A 126 1.57 3.20 6.55
N HIS A 127 2.62 2.97 5.76
CA HIS A 127 2.50 2.67 4.34
C HIS A 127 1.71 1.39 4.07
N PHE A 128 2.08 0.27 4.72
CA PHE A 128 1.41 -1.02 4.53
C PHE A 128 -0.04 -1.02 4.99
N ALA A 129 -0.37 -0.22 6.01
CA ALA A 129 -1.78 -0.02 6.38
C ALA A 129 -2.59 0.61 5.23
N GLY A 130 -1.99 1.50 4.44
CA GLY A 130 -2.60 1.98 3.20
C GLY A 130 -2.67 0.91 2.12
N ASP A 131 -1.54 0.24 1.86
CA ASP A 131 -1.40 -0.77 0.81
C ASP A 131 -2.41 -1.90 0.93
N ILE A 132 -2.60 -2.44 2.15
CA ILE A 132 -3.47 -3.60 2.37
C ILE A 132 -4.95 -3.28 2.10
N HIS A 133 -5.34 -2.00 2.15
CA HIS A 133 -6.69 -1.56 1.82
C HIS A 133 -6.87 -1.24 0.32
N GLN A 134 -5.84 -1.43 -0.51
CA GLN A 134 -5.94 -1.34 -1.96
C GLN A 134 -6.27 -2.73 -2.53
N PRO A 135 -7.45 -2.92 -3.16
CA PRO A 135 -7.92 -4.24 -3.57
C PRO A 135 -6.96 -5.03 -4.44
N MET A 136 -6.23 -4.36 -5.34
CA MET A 136 -5.28 -5.03 -6.23
C MET A 136 -4.00 -5.49 -5.52
N HIS A 137 -3.75 -5.04 -4.28
CA HIS A 137 -2.68 -5.55 -3.41
C HIS A 137 -3.02 -6.88 -2.73
N ALA A 138 -4.29 -7.30 -2.79
CA ALA A 138 -4.75 -8.64 -2.45
C ALA A 138 -5.35 -9.33 -3.69
N GLY A 139 -4.84 -9.00 -4.87
CA GLY A 139 -5.33 -9.45 -6.18
C GLY A 139 -4.89 -10.86 -6.57
N TYR A 140 -4.84 -11.10 -7.86
CA TYR A 140 -4.48 -12.39 -8.43
C TYR A 140 -3.02 -12.43 -8.91
N PRO A 141 -2.29 -13.56 -8.71
CA PRO A 141 -0.92 -13.68 -9.23
C PRO A 141 -0.87 -13.75 -10.76
N GLU A 142 -1.91 -14.31 -11.41
CA GLU A 142 -1.97 -14.51 -12.86
C GLU A 142 -1.93 -13.20 -13.64
N ASP A 143 -2.56 -12.16 -13.10
CA ASP A 143 -2.60 -10.83 -13.70
C ASP A 143 -1.72 -9.80 -12.97
N LEU A 144 -0.89 -10.26 -12.02
CA LEU A 144 0.00 -9.45 -11.21
C LEU A 144 -0.78 -8.36 -10.42
N GLY A 145 -1.85 -8.78 -9.72
CA GLY A 145 -2.71 -7.85 -8.99
C GLY A 145 -3.35 -6.81 -9.91
N GLY A 146 -3.91 -7.22 -11.05
CA GLY A 146 -4.57 -6.31 -12.00
C GLY A 146 -3.63 -5.51 -12.92
N ASN A 147 -2.30 -5.65 -12.80
CA ASN A 147 -1.36 -4.94 -13.68
C ASN A 147 -1.46 -5.39 -15.15
N ARG A 148 -1.91 -6.63 -15.39
CA ARG A 148 -2.16 -7.17 -16.74
C ARG A 148 -3.61 -7.07 -17.18
N HIS A 149 -4.50 -6.54 -16.36
CA HIS A 149 -5.88 -6.29 -16.70
C HIS A 149 -6.03 -4.88 -17.27
N PHE A 150 -5.95 -4.76 -18.61
CA PHE A 150 -5.97 -3.48 -19.32
C PHE A 150 -7.39 -3.00 -19.57
N LEU A 151 -7.60 -1.69 -19.41
CA LEU A 151 -8.88 -1.01 -19.64
C LEU A 151 -8.66 0.41 -20.16
N LYS A 152 -9.75 1.08 -20.55
CA LYS A 152 -9.74 2.50 -20.87
C LYS A 152 -10.38 3.28 -19.74
N PHE A 153 -9.69 4.32 -19.28
CA PHE A 153 -10.26 5.27 -18.34
C PHE A 153 -11.20 6.26 -19.07
N GLU A 154 -11.99 7.03 -18.34
CA GLU A 154 -13.01 7.94 -18.91
C GLU A 154 -12.46 8.91 -19.96
N ASN A 155 -11.23 9.36 -19.81
CA ASN A 155 -10.55 10.23 -20.78
C ASN A 155 -10.10 9.49 -22.06
N GLY A 156 -10.45 8.21 -22.23
CA GLY A 156 -10.09 7.35 -23.35
C GLY A 156 -8.64 6.84 -23.34
N LYS A 157 -7.82 7.19 -22.34
CA LYS A 157 -6.46 6.70 -22.21
C LYS A 157 -6.41 5.25 -21.72
N ASN A 158 -5.48 4.49 -22.27
CA ASN A 158 -5.23 3.13 -21.81
C ASN A 158 -4.63 3.15 -20.40
N THR A 159 -5.13 2.28 -19.53
CA THR A 159 -4.61 2.04 -18.19
C THR A 159 -4.72 0.56 -17.84
N ASN A 160 -4.44 0.20 -16.59
CA ASN A 160 -4.72 -1.12 -16.06
C ASN A 160 -5.47 -1.01 -14.72
N MET A 161 -6.05 -2.12 -14.27
CA MET A 161 -6.86 -2.15 -13.07
C MET A 161 -6.06 -1.72 -11.83
N HIS A 162 -4.81 -2.15 -11.72
CA HIS A 162 -3.94 -1.78 -10.60
C HIS A 162 -3.76 -0.25 -10.51
N LYS A 163 -3.31 0.39 -11.60
CA LYS A 163 -3.13 1.86 -11.64
C LYS A 163 -4.42 2.64 -11.45
N LEU A 164 -5.54 2.08 -11.89
CA LEU A 164 -6.84 2.69 -11.69
C LEU A 164 -7.12 2.84 -10.18
N TRP A 165 -6.90 1.76 -9.42
CA TRP A 165 -7.08 1.75 -7.97
C TRP A 165 -5.99 2.52 -7.24
N ASP A 166 -4.72 2.45 -7.68
CA ASP A 166 -3.61 3.13 -7.01
C ASP A 166 -3.81 4.65 -6.89
N GLY A 167 -4.40 5.28 -7.88
CA GLY A 167 -4.51 6.73 -7.82
C GLY A 167 -5.47 7.38 -8.81
N GLN A 168 -5.71 6.78 -9.97
CA GLN A 168 -6.51 7.47 -11.00
C GLN A 168 -7.95 7.76 -10.55
N ILE A 169 -8.53 6.89 -9.71
CA ILE A 169 -9.85 7.14 -9.08
C ILE A 169 -9.74 8.32 -8.13
N ILE A 170 -8.71 8.38 -7.28
CA ILE A 170 -8.50 9.47 -6.32
C ILE A 170 -8.28 10.78 -7.07
N ASP A 171 -7.39 10.80 -8.04
CA ASP A 171 -7.12 12.00 -8.86
C ASP A 171 -8.38 12.51 -9.57
N HIS A 172 -9.19 11.58 -10.09
CA HIS A 172 -10.46 11.94 -10.73
C HIS A 172 -11.46 12.52 -9.74
N MET A 173 -11.61 11.90 -8.57
CA MET A 173 -12.49 12.41 -7.51
C MET A 173 -12.04 13.77 -6.99
N GLU A 174 -10.73 13.98 -6.80
CA GLU A 174 -10.18 15.28 -6.43
C GLU A 174 -10.43 16.34 -7.50
N PHE A 175 -10.27 15.98 -8.77
CA PHE A 175 -10.55 16.87 -9.91
C PHE A 175 -12.02 17.27 -9.99
N VAL A 176 -12.96 16.33 -9.78
CA VAL A 176 -14.39 16.57 -9.92
C VAL A 176 -14.99 17.29 -8.70
N HIS A 177 -14.58 16.91 -7.51
CA HIS A 177 -15.22 17.33 -6.26
C HIS A 177 -14.34 18.21 -5.36
N GLY A 178 -13.04 18.28 -5.65
CA GLY A 178 -12.05 18.97 -4.82
C GLY A 178 -11.50 18.08 -3.68
N LYS A 179 -10.35 18.47 -3.18
CA LYS A 179 -9.62 17.71 -2.14
C LYS A 179 -10.41 17.60 -0.82
N ASP A 180 -11.10 18.67 -0.43
CA ASP A 180 -11.87 18.68 0.81
C ASP A 180 -13.01 17.65 0.82
N TYR A 181 -13.61 17.40 -0.35
CA TYR A 181 -14.65 16.38 -0.50
C TYR A 181 -14.13 14.98 -0.13
N LEU A 182 -12.93 14.63 -0.58
CA LEU A 182 -12.32 13.34 -0.26
C LEU A 182 -12.04 13.23 1.24
N LEU A 183 -11.44 14.27 1.83
CA LEU A 183 -11.11 14.32 3.26
C LEU A 183 -12.36 14.24 4.14
N ASP A 184 -13.40 14.99 3.84
CA ASP A 184 -14.67 14.99 4.60
C ASP A 184 -15.34 13.60 4.56
N ASN A 185 -15.33 12.94 3.40
CA ASN A 185 -15.92 11.60 3.26
C ASN A 185 -15.11 10.54 4.01
N VAL A 186 -13.78 10.59 3.96
CA VAL A 186 -12.90 9.70 4.72
C VAL A 186 -13.10 9.93 6.23
N THR A 187 -12.99 11.16 6.71
CA THR A 187 -13.11 11.49 8.13
C THR A 187 -14.48 11.11 8.71
N SER A 188 -15.56 11.30 7.97
CA SER A 188 -16.91 10.91 8.42
C SER A 188 -17.05 9.40 8.62
N LYS A 189 -16.43 8.60 7.77
CA LYS A 189 -16.43 7.13 7.88
C LYS A 189 -15.52 6.62 9.00
N ILE A 190 -14.35 7.22 9.19
CA ILE A 190 -13.43 6.86 10.28
C ILE A 190 -14.10 7.00 11.66
N LYS A 191 -14.92 8.04 11.87
CA LYS A 191 -15.68 8.20 13.13
C LYS A 191 -16.61 7.03 13.43
N ILE A 192 -17.12 6.36 12.41
CA ILE A 192 -17.96 5.16 12.57
C ILE A 192 -17.10 3.96 13.00
N PHE A 193 -15.86 3.88 12.55
CA PHE A 193 -14.94 2.78 12.86
C PHE A 193 -14.32 2.84 14.28
N LEU A 194 -14.21 4.01 14.90
CA LEU A 194 -13.61 4.18 16.24
C LEU A 194 -14.35 3.46 17.39
N GLY A 195 -15.48 2.84 17.14
CA GLY A 195 -16.24 2.05 18.13
C GLY A 195 -16.15 0.53 17.94
N ILE A 196 -15.38 0.04 16.99
CA ILE A 196 -15.22 -1.38 16.66
C ILE A 196 -13.93 -1.89 17.31
N ASP A 197 -13.97 -3.10 17.85
CA ASP A 197 -12.77 -3.78 18.34
C ASP A 197 -11.86 -4.14 17.16
N HIS A 198 -10.80 -3.36 16.99
CA HIS A 198 -9.78 -3.53 15.94
C HIS A 198 -8.65 -4.48 16.38
N SER A 199 -8.88 -5.37 17.33
CA SER A 199 -7.90 -6.41 17.72
C SER A 199 -7.58 -7.39 16.59
N HIS A 200 -8.23 -7.27 15.44
CA HIS A 200 -8.12 -8.14 14.29
C HIS A 200 -7.47 -7.38 13.11
N GLU A 201 -6.27 -7.38 13.03
CA GLU A 201 -5.44 -8.27 12.21
C GLU A 201 -5.42 -7.84 10.75
N ILE A 202 -4.23 -7.54 10.27
CA ILE A 202 -3.96 -7.21 8.87
C ILE A 202 -4.55 -8.25 7.90
N GLU A 203 -4.75 -9.50 8.35
CA GLU A 203 -5.44 -10.53 7.58
C GLU A 203 -6.91 -10.17 7.29
N SER A 204 -7.61 -9.55 8.23
CA SER A 204 -8.99 -9.06 8.03
C SER A 204 -9.02 -7.96 6.97
N TRP A 205 -8.10 -7.00 7.04
CA TRP A 205 -7.99 -5.94 6.05
C TRP A 205 -7.62 -6.49 4.66
N ALA A 206 -6.70 -7.47 4.63
CA ALA A 206 -6.38 -8.18 3.40
C ALA A 206 -7.59 -8.91 2.82
N GLN A 207 -8.45 -9.52 3.70
CA GLN A 207 -9.66 -10.20 3.26
C GLN A 207 -10.68 -9.23 2.67
N GLU A 208 -10.89 -8.07 3.31
CA GLU A 208 -11.78 -7.03 2.76
C GLU A 208 -11.33 -6.60 1.36
N SER A 209 -10.04 -6.33 1.17
CA SER A 209 -9.45 -5.99 -0.11
C SER A 209 -9.58 -7.14 -1.12
N ARG A 210 -9.35 -8.37 -0.68
CA ARG A 210 -9.52 -9.57 -1.51
C ARG A 210 -10.96 -9.74 -1.97
N ASP A 211 -11.93 -9.55 -1.09
CA ASP A 211 -13.35 -9.68 -1.41
C ASP A 211 -13.78 -8.68 -2.47
N ILE A 212 -13.22 -7.46 -2.43
CA ILE A 212 -13.44 -6.45 -3.49
C ILE A 212 -12.78 -6.90 -4.80
N ALA A 213 -11.52 -7.35 -4.75
CA ALA A 213 -10.78 -7.80 -5.93
C ALA A 213 -11.44 -9.00 -6.63
N MET A 214 -12.15 -9.85 -5.88
CA MET A 214 -12.87 -11.01 -6.41
C MET A 214 -14.26 -10.69 -6.97
N GLN A 215 -14.79 -9.49 -6.79
CA GLN A 215 -16.09 -9.12 -7.36
C GLN A 215 -16.00 -9.14 -8.88
N LYS A 216 -16.72 -10.08 -9.48
CA LYS A 216 -16.85 -10.14 -10.93
C LYS A 216 -17.78 -9.00 -11.37
N SER A 217 -17.27 -8.12 -12.22
CA SER A 217 -18.06 -7.12 -12.94
C SER A 217 -19.08 -7.77 -13.87
#